data_ffb223826f77f938bd4d065a0c3a7457
#
_entry.id   ffb223826f77f938bd4d065a0c3a7457
#
_cell.length_a   1.000
_cell.length_b   1.000
_cell.length_c   1.000
_cell.angle_alpha   90.00
_cell.angle_beta   90.00
_cell.angle_gamma   90.00
#
_symmetry.space_group_name_H-M   'P 1'
#
loop_
_entity.id
_entity.type
_entity.pdbx_description
1 polymer ?
#
loop_
_entity_poly.entity_id
_entity_poly.type
_entity_poly.pdbx_seq_one_letter_code
_entity_poly.pdbx_strand_id
1 'polypeptide(L)'
;RLSLSISAGAAIVLAVLTGLEPAYSKASPQRVDLVYFEGAGAPARWIADTAWKGLGTEPIPQRLLRAEPFKRDASAWQEIFPGGAYSALAGPNAYFLPQIRVLQDRVAGGLRTLEIGLHASAQADGVVLYVPKEAGLRAIALRGQTLESDGAKVDTRLVCLTPDCRDLEATLTLSSTKSFRLRFAEIRYGLPASGARLKIARGDTAVPSQSGDETVLADSAVLPAH
;
A
#
# COMPACT_ATOMS: atom_id res chain seq x y z
N ARG A 1 -29.50 -44.34 -25.14
CA ARG A 1 -29.31 -42.96 -25.66
C ARG A 1 -30.03 -41.89 -24.81
N LEU A 2 -31.15 -42.24 -24.14
CA LEU A 2 -31.90 -41.30 -23.29
C LEU A 2 -31.11 -40.81 -22.04
N SER A 3 -30.31 -41.69 -21.40
CA SER A 3 -29.54 -41.37 -20.17
C SER A 3 -28.45 -40.32 -20.42
N LEU A 4 -27.81 -40.33 -21.59
CA LEU A 4 -26.75 -39.34 -21.92
C LEU A 4 -27.33 -37.95 -22.13
N SER A 5 -28.52 -37.83 -22.70
CA SER A 5 -29.19 -36.54 -22.93
C SER A 5 -29.69 -35.89 -21.65
N ILE A 6 -30.10 -36.67 -20.64
CA ILE A 6 -30.51 -36.18 -19.33
C ILE A 6 -29.31 -35.67 -18.56
N SER A 7 -28.16 -36.35 -18.61
CA SER A 7 -26.93 -35.93 -17.93
C SER A 7 -26.37 -34.66 -18.52
N ALA A 8 -26.40 -34.49 -19.84
CA ALA A 8 -25.93 -33.25 -20.47
C ALA A 8 -26.83 -32.05 -20.16
N GLY A 9 -28.17 -32.26 -20.15
CA GLY A 9 -29.11 -31.22 -19.74
C GLY A 9 -28.93 -30.77 -18.29
N ALA A 10 -28.74 -31.72 -17.37
CA ALA A 10 -28.49 -31.43 -15.97
C ALA A 10 -27.17 -30.65 -15.76
N ALA A 11 -26.12 -31.03 -16.49
CA ALA A 11 -24.82 -30.31 -16.41
C ALA A 11 -24.91 -28.87 -16.93
N ILE A 12 -25.65 -28.64 -18.00
CA ILE A 12 -25.87 -27.28 -18.52
C ILE A 12 -26.69 -26.44 -17.53
N VAL A 13 -27.75 -26.99 -16.95
CA VAL A 13 -28.55 -26.28 -15.93
C VAL A 13 -27.71 -25.96 -14.71
N LEU A 14 -26.89 -26.88 -14.20
CA LEU A 14 -25.97 -26.63 -13.09
C LEU A 14 -24.95 -25.53 -13.45
N ALA A 15 -24.35 -25.57 -14.64
CA ALA A 15 -23.40 -24.57 -15.09
C ALA A 15 -24.03 -23.18 -15.20
N VAL A 16 -25.29 -23.10 -15.67
CA VAL A 16 -26.04 -21.83 -15.71
C VAL A 16 -26.38 -21.34 -14.32
N LEU A 17 -26.81 -22.21 -13.41
CA LEU A 17 -27.16 -21.84 -12.03
C LEU A 17 -25.91 -21.37 -11.26
N THR A 18 -24.77 -22.06 -11.40
CA THR A 18 -23.50 -21.63 -10.76
C THR A 18 -22.96 -20.35 -11.38
N GLY A 19 -23.20 -20.09 -12.67
CA GLY A 19 -22.83 -18.84 -13.33
C GLY A 19 -23.71 -17.64 -12.93
N LEU A 20 -24.91 -17.88 -12.36
CA LEU A 20 -25.82 -16.84 -11.89
C LEU A 20 -25.60 -16.48 -10.41
N GLU A 21 -24.87 -17.31 -9.67
CA GLU A 21 -24.51 -16.94 -8.29
C GLU A 21 -23.58 -15.76 -8.27
N PRO A 22 -23.83 -14.74 -7.41
CA PRO A 22 -22.93 -13.63 -7.26
C PRO A 22 -21.57 -14.15 -6.75
N ALA A 23 -20.47 -13.67 -7.34
CA ALA A 23 -19.12 -14.09 -6.97
C ALA A 23 -18.83 -13.89 -5.47
N TYR A 24 -19.57 -12.95 -4.83
CA TYR A 24 -19.45 -12.62 -3.41
C TYR A 24 -20.81 -12.51 -2.74
N SER A 25 -20.88 -12.99 -1.49
CA SER A 25 -22.08 -13.00 -0.65
C SER A 25 -21.71 -12.65 0.80
N LYS A 26 -22.71 -12.53 1.67
CA LYS A 26 -22.45 -12.39 3.13
C LYS A 26 -21.68 -13.57 3.73
N ALA A 27 -21.89 -14.77 3.20
CA ALA A 27 -21.20 -15.98 3.65
C ALA A 27 -19.78 -16.10 3.07
N SER A 28 -19.54 -15.47 1.91
CA SER A 28 -18.22 -15.44 1.25
C SER A 28 -17.95 -14.00 0.76
N PRO A 29 -17.62 -13.08 1.67
CA PRO A 29 -17.46 -11.68 1.30
C PRO A 29 -16.17 -11.44 0.52
N GLN A 30 -16.21 -10.45 -0.38
CA GLN A 30 -15.03 -9.93 -1.06
C GLN A 30 -14.11 -9.23 -0.05
N ARG A 31 -12.80 -9.36 -0.20
CA ARG A 31 -11.86 -8.52 0.53
C ARG A 31 -11.68 -7.19 -0.18
N VAL A 32 -11.93 -6.11 0.53
CA VAL A 32 -11.76 -4.75 0.03
C VAL A 32 -11.23 -3.89 1.16
N ASP A 33 -9.97 -3.54 1.10
CA ASP A 33 -9.37 -2.57 2.02
C ASP A 33 -9.61 -1.16 1.51
N LEU A 34 -10.07 -0.29 2.39
CA LEU A 34 -10.21 1.13 2.11
C LEU A 34 -9.04 1.86 2.75
N VAL A 35 -8.36 2.67 1.96
CA VAL A 35 -7.24 3.47 2.45
C VAL A 35 -7.47 4.94 2.12
N TYR A 36 -7.29 5.78 3.13
CA TYR A 36 -7.07 7.21 2.91
C TYR A 36 -5.58 7.41 2.71
N PHE A 37 -5.20 7.98 1.59
CA PHE A 37 -3.82 8.30 1.27
C PHE A 37 -3.63 9.80 1.11
N GLU A 38 -2.63 10.36 1.78
CA GLU A 38 -2.19 11.75 1.61
C GLU A 38 -0.66 11.80 1.61
N GLY A 39 -0.08 12.42 0.60
CA GLY A 39 1.38 12.53 0.45
C GLY A 39 1.82 13.94 0.14
N ALA A 40 3.05 14.27 0.51
CA ALA A 40 3.63 15.58 0.24
C ALA A 40 3.62 15.88 -1.27
N GLY A 41 2.99 17.01 -1.63
CA GLY A 41 2.91 17.47 -3.03
C GLY A 41 1.93 16.68 -3.92
N ALA A 42 1.09 15.80 -3.36
CA ALA A 42 0.08 15.06 -4.10
C ALA A 42 -1.32 15.31 -3.51
N PRO A 43 -2.38 15.28 -4.34
CA PRO A 43 -3.74 15.37 -3.83
C PRO A 43 -4.07 14.13 -3.00
N ALA A 44 -4.82 14.34 -1.91
CA ALA A 44 -5.33 13.24 -1.11
C ALA A 44 -6.25 12.32 -1.93
N ARG A 45 -6.22 11.03 -1.63
CA ARG A 45 -6.97 9.99 -2.36
C ARG A 45 -7.62 8.98 -1.44
N TRP A 46 -8.78 8.52 -1.86
CA TRP A 46 -9.35 7.26 -1.43
C TRP A 46 -8.79 6.15 -2.30
N ILE A 47 -8.39 5.05 -1.69
CA ILE A 47 -7.93 3.86 -2.38
C ILE A 47 -8.80 2.69 -1.92
N ALA A 48 -9.28 1.90 -2.87
CA ALA A 48 -9.93 0.63 -2.62
C ALA A 48 -9.04 -0.47 -3.19
N ASP A 49 -8.41 -1.22 -2.31
CA ASP A 49 -7.52 -2.32 -2.66
C ASP A 49 -8.27 -3.65 -2.57
N THR A 50 -8.33 -4.35 -3.70
CA THR A 50 -8.90 -5.69 -3.81
C THR A 50 -7.84 -6.72 -4.15
N ALA A 51 -6.57 -6.31 -4.21
CA ALA A 51 -5.50 -7.18 -4.63
C ALA A 51 -5.19 -8.22 -3.56
N TRP A 52 -5.31 -9.48 -3.91
CA TRP A 52 -4.75 -10.56 -3.15
C TRP A 52 -3.54 -11.12 -3.88
N LYS A 53 -2.36 -11.00 -3.23
CA LYS A 53 -1.09 -11.68 -3.55
C LYS A 53 -1.02 -12.28 -4.97
N GLY A 54 -0.87 -11.43 -5.99
CA GLY A 54 -0.56 -11.88 -7.34
C GLY A 54 -1.74 -12.33 -8.22
N LEU A 55 -2.98 -12.28 -7.74
CA LEU A 55 -4.16 -12.68 -8.51
C LEU A 55 -4.80 -11.55 -9.33
N GLY A 56 -4.20 -10.34 -9.29
CA GLY A 56 -4.72 -9.17 -10.00
C GLY A 56 -5.78 -8.41 -9.19
N THR A 57 -6.21 -7.29 -9.75
CA THR A 57 -7.20 -6.41 -9.12
C THR A 57 -8.61 -6.83 -9.53
N GLU A 58 -9.40 -7.29 -8.58
CA GLU A 58 -10.82 -7.61 -8.80
C GLU A 58 -11.69 -6.34 -8.84
N PRO A 59 -12.85 -6.38 -9.51
CA PRO A 59 -13.80 -5.27 -9.48
C PRO A 59 -14.25 -4.97 -8.05
N ILE A 60 -14.35 -3.68 -7.70
CA ILE A 60 -14.88 -3.26 -6.40
C ILE A 60 -16.41 -3.28 -6.39
N PRO A 61 -17.05 -3.39 -5.21
CA PRO A 61 -18.50 -3.37 -5.09
C PRO A 61 -19.14 -2.14 -5.75
N GLN A 62 -20.24 -2.34 -6.48
CA GLN A 62 -20.95 -1.26 -7.16
C GLN A 62 -21.42 -0.13 -6.23
N ARG A 63 -21.67 -0.43 -4.97
CA ARG A 63 -22.01 0.59 -3.97
C ARG A 63 -20.87 1.54 -3.70
N LEU A 64 -19.61 1.06 -3.70
CA LEU A 64 -18.43 1.92 -3.59
C LEU A 64 -18.27 2.82 -4.82
N LEU A 65 -18.49 2.27 -6.03
CA LEU A 65 -18.47 3.06 -7.27
C LEU A 65 -19.54 4.16 -7.32
N ARG A 66 -20.68 3.95 -6.64
CA ARG A 66 -21.73 4.99 -6.50
C ARG A 66 -21.41 6.02 -5.43
N ALA A 67 -20.68 5.62 -4.40
CA ALA A 67 -20.31 6.52 -3.30
C ALA A 67 -19.16 7.46 -3.70
N GLU A 68 -18.24 6.98 -4.51
CA GLU A 68 -17.09 7.74 -5.04
C GLU A 68 -16.76 7.31 -6.47
N PRO A 69 -16.28 8.23 -7.32
CA PRO A 69 -15.90 7.94 -8.70
C PRO A 69 -14.53 7.22 -8.77
N PHE A 70 -14.45 6.05 -8.16
CA PHE A 70 -13.25 5.23 -8.21
C PHE A 70 -12.90 4.83 -9.64
N LYS A 71 -11.63 4.99 -10.00
CA LYS A 71 -11.05 4.55 -11.27
C LYS A 71 -9.90 3.60 -10.98
N ARG A 72 -9.72 2.62 -11.85
CA ARG A 72 -8.54 1.75 -11.78
C ARG A 72 -7.30 2.61 -12.02
N ASP A 73 -6.40 2.63 -11.05
CA ASP A 73 -5.18 3.43 -11.09
C ASP A 73 -4.00 2.49 -10.87
N ALA A 74 -3.24 2.26 -11.93
CA ALA A 74 -2.07 1.38 -11.88
C ALA A 74 -0.77 2.14 -11.58
N SER A 75 -0.79 3.48 -11.53
CA SER A 75 0.44 4.23 -11.69
C SER A 75 0.93 4.96 -10.45
N ALA A 76 0.05 5.41 -9.57
CA ALA A 76 0.45 6.46 -8.65
C ALA A 76 1.22 5.98 -7.41
N TRP A 77 1.03 4.73 -6.96
CA TRP A 77 1.57 4.25 -5.68
C TRP A 77 1.79 2.73 -5.66
N GLN A 78 2.22 2.17 -6.79
CA GLN A 78 2.49 0.72 -6.94
C GLN A 78 3.47 0.19 -5.89
N GLU A 79 4.34 1.03 -5.38
CA GLU A 79 5.30 0.67 -4.34
C GLU A 79 4.63 0.45 -2.98
N ILE A 80 3.56 1.21 -2.71
CA ILE A 80 2.76 1.06 -1.48
C ILE A 80 1.65 0.03 -1.67
N PHE A 81 1.02 0.02 -2.87
CA PHE A 81 -0.08 -0.86 -3.23
C PHE A 81 0.30 -1.73 -4.43
N PRO A 82 1.18 -2.73 -4.26
CA PRO A 82 1.59 -3.62 -5.36
C PRO A 82 0.40 -4.47 -5.78
N GLY A 83 -0.01 -4.36 -7.01
CA GLY A 83 -1.13 -5.14 -7.57
C GLY A 83 -2.19 -4.29 -8.26
N GLY A 84 -2.07 -2.98 -8.17
CA GLY A 84 -3.06 -2.03 -8.68
C GLY A 84 -4.23 -1.88 -7.71
N ALA A 85 -4.80 -0.72 -7.69
CA ALA A 85 -5.92 -0.37 -6.83
C ALA A 85 -6.92 0.50 -7.60
N TYR A 86 -8.09 0.66 -7.05
CA TYR A 86 -9.01 1.70 -7.49
C TYR A 86 -8.76 2.95 -6.67
N SER A 87 -8.69 4.12 -7.31
CA SER A 87 -8.53 5.38 -6.61
C SER A 87 -9.60 6.41 -6.98
N ALA A 88 -9.90 7.27 -6.03
CA ALA A 88 -10.73 8.47 -6.21
C ALA A 88 -10.08 9.64 -5.46
N LEU A 89 -10.36 10.88 -5.91
CA LEU A 89 -9.90 12.05 -5.18
C LEU A 89 -10.59 12.13 -3.82
N ALA A 90 -9.83 12.46 -2.79
CA ALA A 90 -10.33 12.75 -1.45
C ALA A 90 -10.13 14.22 -1.12
N GLY A 91 -10.98 14.76 -0.25
CA GLY A 91 -10.69 16.03 0.39
C GLY A 91 -9.47 15.88 1.33
N PRO A 92 -8.63 16.92 1.44
CA PRO A 92 -7.53 16.90 2.41
C PRO A 92 -8.09 16.85 3.84
N ASN A 93 -7.39 16.14 4.72
CA ASN A 93 -7.62 16.21 6.14
C ASN A 93 -6.50 17.05 6.77
N ALA A 94 -6.76 17.62 7.94
CA ALA A 94 -5.78 18.45 8.66
C ALA A 94 -4.74 17.56 9.37
N TYR A 95 -4.10 16.66 8.64
CA TYR A 95 -3.02 15.82 9.16
C TYR A 95 -1.67 16.49 9.00
N PHE A 96 -0.83 16.34 10.02
CA PHE A 96 0.60 16.58 9.85
C PHE A 96 1.19 15.39 9.13
N LEU A 97 1.84 15.64 7.99
CA LEU A 97 2.53 14.60 7.26
C LEU A 97 3.80 14.16 8.01
N PRO A 98 4.15 12.88 7.93
CA PRO A 98 5.44 12.42 8.45
C PRO A 98 6.58 13.13 7.72
N GLN A 99 7.79 13.11 8.29
CA GLN A 99 8.93 13.80 7.71
C GLN A 99 10.09 12.83 7.52
N ILE A 100 10.71 12.91 6.35
CA ILE A 100 12.00 12.29 6.08
C ILE A 100 13.03 13.38 5.84
N ARG A 101 14.11 13.38 6.60
CA ARG A 101 15.20 14.37 6.51
C ARG A 101 16.50 13.66 6.22
N VAL A 102 17.25 14.17 5.26
CA VAL A 102 18.63 13.75 5.02
C VAL A 102 19.51 14.51 5.97
N LEU A 103 20.14 13.80 6.91
CA LEU A 103 21.06 14.36 7.90
C LEU A 103 22.47 14.41 7.34
N GLN A 104 22.87 13.38 6.59
CA GLN A 104 24.17 13.28 5.96
C GLN A 104 24.12 12.43 4.70
N ASP A 105 24.93 12.79 3.71
CA ASP A 105 25.06 12.09 2.44
C ASP A 105 26.54 12.11 2.01
N ARG A 106 27.19 10.96 2.00
CA ARG A 106 28.64 10.82 1.72
C ARG A 106 28.89 9.68 0.74
N VAL A 107 29.84 9.89 -0.12
CA VAL A 107 30.36 8.83 -1.00
C VAL A 107 31.83 8.57 -0.68
N ALA A 108 32.16 7.34 -0.37
CA ALA A 108 33.54 6.91 -0.12
C ALA A 108 33.71 5.46 -0.56
N GLY A 109 34.85 5.14 -1.20
CA GLY A 109 35.16 3.76 -1.60
C GLY A 109 34.15 3.12 -2.54
N GLY A 110 33.42 3.90 -3.35
CA GLY A 110 32.40 3.40 -4.26
C GLY A 110 31.06 3.07 -3.59
N LEU A 111 30.93 3.34 -2.30
CA LEU A 111 29.69 3.22 -1.54
C LEU A 111 29.17 4.60 -1.14
N ARG A 112 27.86 4.75 -1.10
CA ARG A 112 27.17 5.93 -0.58
C ARG A 112 26.60 5.61 0.80
N THR A 113 26.94 6.41 1.78
CA THR A 113 26.37 6.33 3.13
C THR A 113 25.42 7.50 3.34
N LEU A 114 24.19 7.17 3.66
CA LEU A 114 23.11 8.12 3.86
C LEU A 114 22.58 8.02 5.30
N GLU A 115 22.69 9.08 6.05
CA GLU A 115 22.06 9.20 7.37
C GLU A 115 20.74 9.95 7.22
N ILE A 116 19.67 9.36 7.70
CA ILE A 116 18.31 9.92 7.61
C ILE A 116 17.62 9.96 8.97
N GLY A 117 16.89 11.03 9.21
CA GLY A 117 15.94 11.15 10.31
C GLY A 117 14.52 10.92 9.78
N LEU A 118 13.77 10.08 10.45
CA LEU A 118 12.39 9.72 10.14
C LEU A 118 11.51 10.12 11.33
N HIS A 119 10.52 10.97 11.09
CA HIS A 119 9.61 11.44 12.12
C HIS A 119 8.15 11.22 11.71
N ALA A 120 7.42 10.45 12.49
CA ALA A 120 5.99 10.21 12.35
C ALA A 120 5.21 10.83 13.51
N SER A 121 3.92 10.99 13.35
CA SER A 121 3.08 11.57 14.38
C SER A 121 2.94 10.65 15.60
N ALA A 122 2.54 11.21 16.73
CA ALA A 122 2.20 10.45 17.95
C ALA A 122 1.03 9.47 17.73
N GLN A 123 0.27 9.62 16.66
CA GLN A 123 -0.89 8.78 16.31
C GLN A 123 -0.54 7.66 15.33
N ALA A 124 0.73 7.56 14.87
CA ALA A 124 1.14 6.49 13.99
C ALA A 124 1.10 5.14 14.72
N ASP A 125 0.44 4.16 14.12
CA ASP A 125 0.44 2.76 14.58
C ASP A 125 1.63 1.99 14.00
N GLY A 126 2.18 2.50 12.90
CA GLY A 126 3.36 1.95 12.26
C GLY A 126 3.97 2.91 11.25
N VAL A 127 5.18 2.58 10.81
CA VAL A 127 5.90 3.34 9.80
C VAL A 127 6.50 2.42 8.76
N VAL A 128 6.68 2.95 7.56
CA VAL A 128 7.28 2.23 6.42
C VAL A 128 8.29 3.13 5.73
N LEU A 129 9.50 2.61 5.54
CA LEU A 129 10.51 3.22 4.67
C LEU A 129 10.64 2.39 3.39
N TYR A 130 10.51 3.06 2.26
CA TYR A 130 10.72 2.50 0.92
C TYR A 130 12.06 2.94 0.38
N VAL A 131 12.91 1.96 0.08
CA VAL A 131 14.19 2.15 -0.59
C VAL A 131 14.08 1.52 -1.97
N PRO A 132 14.13 2.30 -3.05
CA PRO A 132 13.97 1.76 -4.40
C PRO A 132 15.21 0.91 -4.78
N LYS A 133 15.00 -0.08 -5.63
CA LYS A 133 16.06 -0.98 -6.10
C LYS A 133 17.24 -0.25 -6.74
N GLU A 134 16.97 0.90 -7.39
CA GLU A 134 18.00 1.75 -8.03
C GLU A 134 19.00 2.30 -7.01
N ALA A 135 18.62 2.39 -5.74
CA ALA A 135 19.53 2.81 -4.66
C ALA A 135 20.58 1.74 -4.34
N GLY A 136 20.30 0.47 -4.62
CA GLY A 136 21.23 -0.64 -4.39
C GLY A 136 21.55 -0.80 -2.91
N LEU A 137 20.55 -0.96 -2.06
CA LEU A 137 20.70 -1.09 -0.61
C LEU A 137 21.59 -2.29 -0.26
N ARG A 138 22.67 -2.06 0.47
CA ARG A 138 23.62 -3.05 0.98
C ARG A 138 23.43 -3.36 2.45
N ALA A 139 23.16 -2.33 3.23
CA ALA A 139 22.91 -2.47 4.65
C ALA A 139 22.03 -1.32 5.16
N ILE A 140 21.31 -1.57 6.23
CA ILE A 140 20.66 -0.55 7.05
C ILE A 140 21.08 -0.74 8.50
N ALA A 141 21.60 0.30 9.09
CA ALA A 141 21.84 0.37 10.53
C ALA A 141 20.71 1.16 11.19
N LEU A 142 20.09 0.55 12.19
CA LEU A 142 18.97 1.11 12.95
C LEU A 142 19.11 0.72 14.41
N ARG A 143 19.11 1.69 15.32
CA ARG A 143 19.22 1.45 16.78
C ARG A 143 20.39 0.53 17.18
N GLY A 144 21.54 0.71 16.56
CA GLY A 144 22.75 -0.09 16.85
C GLY A 144 22.72 -1.51 16.26
N GLN A 145 21.67 -1.89 15.53
CA GLN A 145 21.61 -3.14 14.79
C GLN A 145 21.83 -2.86 13.31
N THR A 146 22.55 -3.73 12.63
CA THR A 146 22.76 -3.67 11.19
C THR A 146 22.11 -4.86 10.53
N LEU A 147 21.26 -4.59 9.54
CA LEU A 147 20.66 -5.57 8.66
C LEU A 147 21.36 -5.48 7.31
N GLU A 148 21.97 -6.57 6.88
CA GLU A 148 22.61 -6.66 5.57
C GLU A 148 21.60 -7.03 4.49
N SER A 149 21.88 -6.56 3.26
CA SER A 149 21.11 -6.86 2.06
C SER A 149 22.09 -7.18 0.93
N ASP A 150 21.77 -8.18 0.13
CA ASP A 150 22.62 -8.64 -1.04
C ASP A 150 22.58 -7.67 -2.22
N GLY A 151 22.25 -6.41 -1.98
CA GLY A 151 22.06 -5.42 -3.04
C GLY A 151 20.71 -5.64 -3.71
N ALA A 152 19.69 -5.07 -3.14
CA ALA A 152 18.30 -5.33 -3.49
C ALA A 152 18.07 -5.27 -5.01
N LYS A 153 17.72 -6.41 -5.58
CA LYS A 153 17.23 -6.51 -6.98
C LYS A 153 15.78 -6.06 -7.09
N VAL A 154 15.13 -5.82 -5.96
CA VAL A 154 13.74 -5.38 -5.80
C VAL A 154 13.68 -4.19 -4.86
N ASP A 155 12.59 -3.44 -4.93
CA ASP A 155 12.33 -2.37 -3.98
C ASP A 155 12.27 -2.94 -2.55
N THR A 156 12.97 -2.30 -1.62
CA THR A 156 13.03 -2.75 -0.23
C THR A 156 12.03 -1.98 0.60
N ARG A 157 11.19 -2.72 1.31
CA ARG A 157 10.20 -2.18 2.24
C ARG A 157 10.57 -2.56 3.66
N LEU A 158 10.88 -1.56 4.47
CA LEU A 158 11.17 -1.71 5.89
C LEU A 158 9.95 -1.27 6.68
N VAL A 159 9.38 -2.18 7.45
CA VAL A 159 8.15 -1.94 8.21
C VAL A 159 8.45 -2.05 9.70
N CYS A 160 8.00 -1.08 10.46
CA CYS A 160 8.04 -1.11 11.91
C CYS A 160 6.67 -0.76 12.49
N LEU A 161 6.09 -1.67 13.26
CA LEU A 161 4.72 -1.59 13.81
C LEU A 161 4.71 -1.34 15.32
N THR A 162 5.67 -0.57 15.83
CA THR A 162 5.72 -0.21 17.25
C THR A 162 5.77 1.31 17.45
N PRO A 163 5.24 1.82 18.55
CA PRO A 163 5.29 3.25 18.86
C PRO A 163 6.71 3.85 18.85
N ASP A 164 7.68 3.02 19.17
CA ASP A 164 9.09 3.45 19.22
C ASP A 164 9.66 3.81 17.84
N CYS A 165 8.99 3.43 16.77
CA CYS A 165 9.44 3.70 15.40
C CYS A 165 8.99 5.08 14.88
N ARG A 166 8.32 5.86 15.71
CA ARG A 166 7.85 7.20 15.34
C ARG A 166 8.96 8.21 15.17
N ASP A 167 10.06 8.01 15.88
CA ASP A 167 11.28 8.81 15.80
C ASP A 167 12.47 7.88 15.61
N LEU A 168 13.03 7.86 14.40
CA LEU A 168 14.12 6.97 14.03
C LEU A 168 15.22 7.72 13.31
N GLU A 169 16.45 7.39 13.66
CA GLU A 169 17.61 7.65 12.82
C GLU A 169 18.10 6.36 12.21
N ALA A 170 18.35 6.37 10.93
CA ALA A 170 18.84 5.22 10.18
C ALA A 170 20.02 5.58 9.29
N THR A 171 20.97 4.67 9.19
CA THR A 171 22.09 4.78 8.25
C THR A 171 21.92 3.74 7.16
N LEU A 172 21.81 4.19 5.92
CA LEU A 172 21.73 3.34 4.74
C LEU A 172 23.09 3.27 4.05
N THR A 173 23.58 2.06 3.77
CA THR A 173 24.75 1.84 2.90
C THR A 173 24.25 1.40 1.55
N LEU A 174 24.58 2.16 0.52
CA LEU A 174 24.06 2.03 -0.84
C LEU A 174 25.20 1.82 -1.82
N SER A 175 24.97 1.02 -2.86
CA SER A 175 25.94 0.83 -3.96
C SER A 175 25.72 1.77 -5.15
N SER A 176 24.64 2.54 -5.13
CA SER A 176 24.34 3.47 -6.22
C SER A 176 24.68 4.91 -5.84
N THR A 177 25.31 5.62 -6.77
CA THR A 177 25.54 7.06 -6.71
C THR A 177 24.56 7.85 -7.59
N LYS A 178 23.59 7.17 -8.23
CA LYS A 178 22.57 7.80 -9.06
C LYS A 178 21.53 8.52 -8.20
N SER A 179 20.80 9.42 -8.83
CA SER A 179 19.62 10.04 -8.19
C SER A 179 18.52 9.01 -7.98
N PHE A 180 17.88 9.04 -6.83
CA PHE A 180 16.71 8.24 -6.49
C PHE A 180 15.83 8.96 -5.48
N ARG A 181 14.66 8.39 -5.20
CA ARG A 181 13.71 8.92 -4.22
C ARG A 181 13.46 7.92 -3.11
N LEU A 182 13.72 8.31 -1.87
CA LEU A 182 13.22 7.60 -0.70
C LEU A 182 11.79 8.03 -0.40
N ARG A 183 10.98 7.11 0.13
CA ARG A 183 9.63 7.42 0.62
C ARG A 183 9.47 6.90 2.03
N PHE A 184 8.85 7.69 2.84
CA PHE A 184 8.53 7.39 4.23
C PHE A 184 7.04 7.57 4.45
N ALA A 185 6.39 6.59 5.04
CA ALA A 185 4.98 6.66 5.33
C ALA A 185 4.69 6.25 6.77
N GLU A 186 3.73 6.93 7.39
CA GLU A 186 3.08 6.46 8.61
C GLU A 186 1.77 5.77 8.25
N ILE A 187 1.45 4.74 9.01
CA ILE A 187 0.20 3.99 8.94
C ILE A 187 -0.57 4.24 10.23
N ARG A 188 -1.86 4.53 10.09
CA ARG A 188 -2.82 4.57 11.19
C ARG A 188 -3.94 3.61 10.86
N TYR A 189 -4.34 2.78 11.81
CA TYR A 189 -5.48 1.91 11.60
C TYR A 189 -6.79 2.70 11.63
N GLY A 190 -7.62 2.44 10.64
CA GLY A 190 -8.89 3.11 10.44
C GLY A 190 -8.82 4.28 9.46
N LEU A 191 -10.01 4.71 9.02
CA LEU A 191 -10.20 5.85 8.13
C LEU A 191 -10.48 7.12 8.92
N PRO A 192 -10.17 8.30 8.36
CA PRO A 192 -10.67 9.56 8.90
C PRO A 192 -12.21 9.60 8.90
N ALA A 193 -12.80 10.49 9.69
CA ALA A 193 -14.25 10.63 9.79
C ALA A 193 -14.95 10.81 8.42
N SER A 194 -14.27 11.49 7.48
CA SER A 194 -14.72 11.66 6.09
C SER A 194 -14.89 10.33 5.33
N GLY A 195 -14.24 9.25 5.76
CA GLY A 195 -14.32 7.91 5.18
C GLY A 195 -15.49 7.06 5.69
N ALA A 196 -16.24 7.53 6.69
CA ALA A 196 -17.35 6.74 7.27
C ALA A 196 -18.38 6.29 6.22
N ARG A 197 -18.69 7.14 5.25
CA ARG A 197 -19.61 6.82 4.14
C ARG A 197 -19.10 5.67 3.26
N LEU A 198 -17.80 5.55 3.07
CA LEU A 198 -17.20 4.47 2.27
C LEU A 198 -17.30 3.13 3.00
N LYS A 199 -17.11 3.10 4.33
CA LYS A 199 -17.33 1.90 5.14
C LYS A 199 -18.79 1.41 4.99
N ILE A 200 -19.76 2.31 5.03
CA ILE A 200 -21.17 1.98 4.81
C ILE A 200 -21.40 1.49 3.36
N ALA A 201 -20.82 2.17 2.38
CA ALA A 201 -20.95 1.82 0.96
C ALA A 201 -20.29 0.49 0.60
N ARG A 202 -19.25 0.05 1.33
CA ARG A 202 -18.65 -1.28 1.15
C ARG A 202 -19.71 -2.39 1.36
N GLY A 203 -20.64 -2.18 2.31
CA GLY A 203 -21.75 -3.09 2.57
C GLY A 203 -21.29 -4.38 3.25
N ASP A 204 -22.18 -5.35 3.27
CA ASP A 204 -22.01 -6.64 3.97
C ASP A 204 -21.52 -7.79 3.09
N THR A 205 -21.37 -7.54 1.78
CA THR A 205 -20.78 -8.50 0.82
C THR A 205 -19.28 -8.24 0.60
N ALA A 206 -18.71 -7.27 1.30
CA ALA A 206 -17.28 -6.99 1.29
C ALA A 206 -16.80 -6.65 2.71
N VAL A 207 -15.61 -7.13 3.04
CA VAL A 207 -14.98 -6.94 4.36
C VAL A 207 -13.54 -6.49 4.18
N PRO A 208 -12.97 -5.77 5.16
CA PRO A 208 -11.55 -5.49 5.16
C PRO A 208 -10.74 -6.77 5.31
N SER A 209 -9.49 -6.73 4.86
CA SER A 209 -8.50 -7.77 5.12
C SER A 209 -8.10 -7.77 6.61
N GLN A 210 -7.14 -8.61 6.95
CA GLN A 210 -6.58 -8.68 8.31
C GLN A 210 -5.92 -7.36 8.76
N SER A 211 -5.36 -6.59 7.84
CA SER A 211 -4.79 -5.26 8.13
C SER A 211 -5.87 -4.22 8.42
N GLY A 212 -7.08 -4.42 7.90
CA GLY A 212 -8.20 -3.50 8.06
C GLY A 212 -8.15 -2.30 7.11
N ASP A 213 -9.01 -1.33 7.40
CA ASP A 213 -8.96 -0.03 6.73
C ASP A 213 -7.86 0.82 7.35
N GLU A 214 -7.15 1.60 6.54
CA GLU A 214 -5.97 2.34 6.96
C GLU A 214 -5.99 3.80 6.50
N THR A 215 -5.30 4.65 7.25
CA THR A 215 -4.87 5.98 6.83
C THR A 215 -3.36 5.94 6.64
N VAL A 216 -2.90 6.27 5.44
CA VAL A 216 -1.49 6.30 5.07
C VAL A 216 -1.10 7.73 4.73
N LEU A 217 -0.17 8.29 5.49
CA LEU A 217 0.38 9.62 5.27
C LEU A 217 1.83 9.46 4.84
N ALA A 218 2.27 10.16 3.80
CA ALA A 218 3.59 9.93 3.23
C ALA A 218 4.37 11.21 2.95
N ASP A 219 5.69 11.10 3.05
CA ASP A 219 6.66 12.10 2.62
C ASP A 219 7.76 11.44 1.78
N SER A 220 8.53 12.23 1.08
CA SER A 220 9.62 11.72 0.25
C SER A 220 10.81 12.66 0.21
N ALA A 221 12.02 12.10 0.18
CA ALA A 221 13.25 12.81 -0.07
C ALA A 221 13.85 12.40 -1.42
N VAL A 222 14.16 13.39 -2.25
CA VAL A 222 14.88 13.17 -3.50
C VAL A 222 16.37 13.35 -3.23
N LEU A 223 17.14 12.33 -3.54
CA LEU A 223 18.59 12.36 -3.39
C LEU A 223 19.21 12.60 -4.77
N PRO A 224 20.12 13.59 -4.89
CA PRO A 224 20.81 13.87 -6.15
C PRO A 224 21.79 12.75 -6.49
N ALA A 225 22.28 12.75 -7.72
CA ALA A 225 23.44 11.95 -8.11
C ALA A 225 24.73 12.57 -7.54
N HIS A 226 25.72 11.74 -7.28
CA HIS A 226 27.09 12.13 -6.90
C HIS A 226 28.10 11.79 -7.97
#